data_b47fed109a9ff8c56ce4e35b47dfcf83
#
_entry.id   b47fed109a9ff8c56ce4e35b47dfcf83
#
_cell.length_a   1.000
_cell.length_b   1.000
_cell.length_c   1.000
_cell.angle_alpha   90.00
_cell.angle_beta   90.00
_cell.angle_gamma   90.00
#
_symmetry.space_group_name_H-M   'P 1'
#
loop_
_entity.id
_entity.type
_entity.pdbx_description
1 polymer ?
#
loop_
_entity_poly.entity_id
_entity_poly.type
_entity_poly.pdbx_seq_one_letter_code
_entity_poly.pdbx_strand_id
1 'polypeptide(L)'
;MSNAIPANLDEAQLATLVDRFYDKVRVDPLLGPVFNPLVEDWDAHKVLMTSFWATVALRSGHYRGNPLAKHQPLPIGVEHFRCWLALWRETADEVLDAESAATMIGYAERIGYGMRVGMGLTGHLRGRESGIPIRARTPGGMTGAAPTA
;
A
#
# COMPACT_ATOMS: atom_id res chain seq x y z
N MET A 1 9.55 -20.57 3.42
CA MET A 1 9.46 -20.17 3.73
C MET A 1 9.66 -19.68 4.76
N SER A 2 10.18 -19.13 4.76
CA SER A 2 10.53 -18.67 6.02
C SER A 2 9.76 -17.52 6.49
N ASN A 3 9.28 -17.55 7.71
CA ASN A 3 8.65 -16.40 8.31
C ASN A 3 9.61 -15.75 9.29
N ALA A 4 10.87 -16.07 9.20
CA ALA A 4 11.85 -15.48 10.09
C ALA A 4 12.01 -14.00 9.80
N ILE A 5 12.19 -13.21 10.84
CA ILE A 5 12.46 -11.78 10.70
C ILE A 5 13.92 -11.62 10.29
N PRO A 6 14.21 -10.88 9.21
CA PRO A 6 15.59 -10.66 8.80
C PRO A 6 16.44 -10.07 9.93
N ALA A 7 17.68 -10.52 10.03
CA ALA A 7 18.53 -10.18 11.16
C ALA A 7 18.74 -8.68 11.34
N ASN A 8 18.82 -7.94 10.23
CA ASN A 8 19.08 -6.52 10.29
C ASN A 8 17.84 -5.63 10.25
N LEU A 9 16.67 -6.24 10.27
CA LEU A 9 15.43 -5.48 10.19
C LEU A 9 14.92 -5.18 11.59
N ASP A 10 14.82 -3.91 11.92
CA ASP A 10 14.30 -3.48 13.22
C ASP A 10 13.40 -2.28 13.02
N GLU A 11 12.84 -1.77 14.11
CA GLU A 11 11.88 -0.69 14.02
C GLU A 11 12.52 0.59 13.50
N ALA A 12 13.79 0.86 13.81
CA ALA A 12 14.48 2.04 13.30
C ALA A 12 14.60 1.97 11.78
N GLN A 13 14.90 0.79 11.24
CA GLN A 13 14.96 0.61 9.79
C GLN A 13 13.59 0.82 9.15
N LEU A 14 12.54 0.33 9.78
CA LEU A 14 11.19 0.53 9.27
C LEU A 14 10.77 1.99 9.33
N ALA A 15 11.16 2.70 10.38
CA ALA A 15 10.86 4.13 10.48
C ALA A 15 11.54 4.91 9.36
N THR A 16 12.78 4.57 9.04
CA THR A 16 13.49 5.22 7.93
C THR A 16 12.82 4.90 6.60
N LEU A 17 12.45 3.64 6.40
CA LEU A 17 11.77 3.22 5.18
C LEU A 17 10.46 3.99 5.00
N VAL A 18 9.65 4.04 6.04
CA VAL A 18 8.36 4.73 6.00
C VAL A 18 8.57 6.22 5.74
N ASP A 19 9.53 6.84 6.41
CA ASP A 19 9.80 8.25 6.25
C ASP A 19 10.17 8.60 4.81
N ARG A 20 11.12 7.86 4.24
CA ARG A 20 11.56 8.10 2.87
C ARG A 20 10.48 7.79 1.86
N PHE A 21 9.75 6.72 2.08
CA PHE A 21 8.68 6.31 1.19
C PHE A 21 7.60 7.39 1.10
N TYR A 22 7.12 7.90 2.24
CA TYR A 22 6.05 8.89 2.20
C TYR A 22 6.53 10.26 1.71
N ASP A 23 7.82 10.58 1.86
CA ASP A 23 8.36 11.77 1.20
C ASP A 23 8.18 11.66 -0.32
N LYS A 24 8.38 10.47 -0.88
CA LYS A 24 8.18 10.26 -2.31
C LYS A 24 6.71 10.30 -2.70
N VAL A 25 5.85 9.68 -1.89
CA VAL A 25 4.41 9.66 -2.15
C VAL A 25 3.86 11.09 -2.21
N ARG A 26 4.29 11.94 -1.29
CA ARG A 26 3.77 13.31 -1.18
C ARG A 26 4.04 14.14 -2.42
N VAL A 27 5.13 13.89 -3.11
CA VAL A 27 5.49 14.65 -4.31
C VAL A 27 5.18 13.91 -5.60
N ASP A 28 4.68 12.69 -5.50
CA ASP A 28 4.34 11.90 -6.69
C ASP A 28 3.12 12.49 -7.39
N PRO A 29 3.17 12.67 -8.71
CA PRO A 29 2.04 13.31 -9.41
C PRO A 29 0.75 12.50 -9.41
N LEU A 30 0.83 11.20 -9.18
CA LEU A 30 -0.37 10.36 -9.14
C LEU A 30 -0.88 10.18 -7.71
N LEU A 31 0.01 9.88 -6.76
CA LEU A 31 -0.38 9.57 -5.40
C LEU A 31 -0.57 10.81 -4.53
N GLY A 32 0.28 11.84 -4.74
CA GLY A 32 0.21 13.04 -3.93
C GLY A 32 -1.16 13.69 -3.91
N PRO A 33 -1.78 13.91 -5.07
CA PRO A 33 -3.09 14.56 -5.11
C PRO A 33 -4.19 13.79 -4.39
N VAL A 34 -4.05 12.46 -4.27
CA VAL A 34 -5.04 11.67 -3.54
C VAL A 34 -4.83 11.79 -2.03
N PHE A 35 -3.58 11.68 -1.59
CA PHE A 35 -3.31 11.52 -0.16
C PHE A 35 -3.01 12.82 0.58
N ASN A 36 -2.41 13.82 -0.09
CA ASN A 36 -2.11 15.07 0.58
C ASN A 36 -3.34 15.76 1.19
N PRO A 37 -4.50 15.79 0.50
CA PRO A 37 -5.67 16.40 1.12
C PRO A 37 -6.22 15.63 2.31
N LEU A 38 -5.92 14.32 2.40
CA LEU A 38 -6.47 13.46 3.43
C LEU A 38 -5.61 13.39 4.69
N VAL A 39 -4.32 13.63 4.56
CA VAL A 39 -3.40 13.48 5.69
C VAL A 39 -3.09 14.86 6.24
N GLU A 40 -3.63 15.17 7.42
CA GLU A 40 -3.45 16.48 8.01
C GLU A 40 -2.07 16.65 8.62
N ASP A 41 -1.54 15.58 9.18
CA ASP A 41 -0.26 15.62 9.88
C ASP A 41 0.58 14.45 9.39
N TRP A 42 1.49 14.74 8.47
CA TRP A 42 2.32 13.69 7.89
C TRP A 42 3.25 13.04 8.89
N ASP A 43 3.77 13.81 9.85
CA ASP A 43 4.63 13.21 10.85
C ASP A 43 3.89 12.18 11.70
N ALA A 44 2.67 12.52 12.11
CA ALA A 44 1.84 11.58 12.87
C ALA A 44 1.47 10.36 12.01
N HIS A 45 1.19 10.59 10.73
CA HIS A 45 0.84 9.49 9.82
C HIS A 45 2.02 8.53 9.64
N LYS A 46 3.23 9.07 9.53
CA LYS A 46 4.43 8.25 9.40
C LYS A 46 4.65 7.39 10.64
N VAL A 47 4.38 7.94 11.83
CA VAL A 47 4.47 7.15 13.07
C VAL A 47 3.46 6.01 13.04
N LEU A 48 2.23 6.30 12.62
CA LEU A 48 1.20 5.27 12.53
C LEU A 48 1.58 4.19 11.54
N MET A 49 2.13 4.56 10.38
CA MET A 49 2.50 3.59 9.37
C MET A 49 3.73 2.78 9.79
N THR A 50 4.64 3.37 10.55
CA THR A 50 5.76 2.61 11.11
C THR A 50 5.22 1.52 12.03
N SER A 51 4.23 1.86 12.86
CA SER A 51 3.56 0.89 13.74
C SER A 51 2.88 -0.22 12.94
N PHE A 52 2.22 0.14 11.84
CA PHE A 52 1.59 -0.85 10.96
C PHE A 52 2.63 -1.84 10.42
N TRP A 53 3.71 -1.31 9.84
CA TRP A 53 4.71 -2.18 9.23
C TRP A 53 5.48 -2.98 10.28
N ALA A 54 5.68 -2.43 11.48
CA ALA A 54 6.29 -3.19 12.56
C ALA A 54 5.39 -4.35 13.00
N THR A 55 4.07 -4.14 12.99
CA THR A 55 3.14 -5.21 13.30
C THR A 55 3.23 -6.30 12.24
N VAL A 56 3.29 -5.92 10.96
CA VAL A 56 3.38 -6.88 9.87
C VAL A 56 4.70 -7.64 9.89
N ALA A 57 5.81 -6.91 10.00
CA ALA A 57 7.13 -7.49 9.78
C ALA A 57 7.81 -7.98 11.05
N LEU A 58 7.57 -7.30 12.16
CA LEU A 58 8.24 -7.63 13.43
C LEU A 58 7.29 -8.21 14.45
N ARG A 59 6.03 -8.31 14.10
CA ARG A 59 4.98 -8.88 14.96
C ARG A 59 4.82 -8.11 16.27
N SER A 60 4.98 -6.78 16.20
CA SER A 60 4.90 -5.96 17.41
C SER A 60 3.50 -5.91 18.00
N GLY A 61 2.48 -6.01 17.16
CA GLY A 61 1.09 -6.03 17.64
C GLY A 61 0.54 -4.68 18.04
N HIS A 62 1.23 -3.58 17.74
CA HIS A 62 0.79 -2.26 18.20
C HIS A 62 -0.20 -1.58 17.26
N TYR A 63 -0.30 -1.98 16.02
CA TYR A 63 -1.24 -1.37 15.08
C TYR A 63 -2.60 -2.04 15.19
N ARG A 64 -3.66 -1.23 15.26
CA ARG A 64 -5.01 -1.72 15.41
C ARG A 64 -5.99 -1.15 14.39
N GLY A 65 -5.56 -0.81 13.24
CA GLY A 65 -6.45 -0.23 12.23
C GLY A 65 -6.99 -1.25 11.26
N ASN A 66 -7.74 -0.76 10.28
CA ASN A 66 -8.26 -1.56 9.18
C ASN A 66 -7.92 -0.85 7.87
N PRO A 67 -6.78 -1.18 7.28
CA PRO A 67 -6.34 -0.47 6.06
C PRO A 67 -7.32 -0.57 4.91
N LEU A 68 -7.96 -1.73 4.70
CA LEU A 68 -8.90 -1.88 3.61
C LEU A 68 -10.07 -0.91 3.77
N ALA A 69 -10.64 -0.84 4.96
CA ALA A 69 -11.77 0.06 5.20
C ALA A 69 -11.40 1.51 4.96
N LYS A 70 -10.15 1.88 5.28
CA LYS A 70 -9.70 3.25 5.08
C LYS A 70 -9.45 3.57 3.62
N HIS A 71 -9.12 2.58 2.81
CA HIS A 71 -8.80 2.81 1.40
C HIS A 71 -10.00 2.66 0.48
N GLN A 72 -11.00 1.89 0.87
CA GLN A 72 -12.14 1.62 -0.01
C GLN A 72 -12.82 2.88 -0.56
N PRO A 73 -13.02 3.94 0.23
CA PRO A 73 -13.69 5.12 -0.32
C PRO A 73 -12.80 6.02 -1.17
N LEU A 74 -11.50 5.71 -1.31
CA LEU A 74 -10.60 6.59 -2.04
C LEU A 74 -10.71 6.40 -3.55
N PRO A 75 -10.48 7.46 -4.33
CA PRO A 75 -10.54 7.34 -5.79
C PRO A 75 -9.24 6.80 -6.35
N ILE A 76 -8.93 5.55 -6.03
CA ILE A 76 -7.69 4.93 -6.48
C ILE A 76 -7.99 3.70 -7.32
N GLY A 77 -7.16 3.45 -8.30
CA GLY A 77 -7.28 2.31 -9.21
C GLY A 77 -6.00 1.51 -9.27
N VAL A 78 -5.92 0.63 -10.24
CA VAL A 78 -4.78 -0.28 -10.37
C VAL A 78 -3.47 0.48 -10.55
N GLU A 79 -3.49 1.59 -11.30
CA GLU A 79 -2.27 2.34 -11.53
C GLU A 79 -1.75 3.00 -10.26
N HIS A 80 -2.63 3.34 -9.31
CA HIS A 80 -2.19 3.87 -8.02
C HIS A 80 -1.44 2.80 -7.23
N PHE A 81 -1.95 1.57 -7.24
CA PHE A 81 -1.26 0.46 -6.57
C PHE A 81 0.07 0.13 -7.23
N ARG A 82 0.11 0.20 -8.56
CA ARG A 82 1.37 -0.02 -9.27
C ARG A 82 2.42 1.02 -8.89
N CYS A 83 2.02 2.28 -8.86
CA CYS A 83 2.90 3.37 -8.49
C CYS A 83 3.35 3.22 -7.03
N TRP A 84 2.42 2.91 -6.13
CA TRP A 84 2.71 2.71 -4.73
C TRP A 84 3.77 1.61 -4.55
N LEU A 85 3.58 0.49 -5.22
CA LEU A 85 4.51 -0.62 -5.09
C LEU A 85 5.88 -0.30 -5.70
N ALA A 86 5.90 0.41 -6.82
CA ALA A 86 7.17 0.81 -7.44
C ALA A 86 7.98 1.72 -6.51
N LEU A 87 7.31 2.69 -5.88
CA LEU A 87 7.98 3.57 -4.92
C LEU A 87 8.44 2.82 -3.68
N TRP A 88 7.66 1.85 -3.23
CA TRP A 88 8.04 1.04 -2.08
C TRP A 88 9.28 0.22 -2.38
N ARG A 89 9.32 -0.44 -3.54
CA ARG A 89 10.49 -1.21 -3.96
C ARG A 89 11.73 -0.34 -4.04
N GLU A 90 11.60 0.81 -4.68
CA GLU A 90 12.72 1.72 -4.82
C GLU A 90 13.26 2.14 -3.46
N THR A 91 12.36 2.48 -2.54
CA THR A 91 12.75 2.96 -1.22
C THR A 91 13.34 1.83 -0.37
N ALA A 92 12.75 0.65 -0.45
CA ALA A 92 13.27 -0.51 0.29
C ALA A 92 14.70 -0.83 -0.15
N ASP A 93 14.94 -0.78 -1.45
CA ASP A 93 16.28 -1.05 -1.97
C ASP A 93 17.28 0.03 -1.56
N GLU A 94 16.83 1.27 -1.38
CA GLU A 94 17.73 2.35 -0.94
C GLU A 94 18.07 2.27 0.54
N VAL A 95 17.11 1.84 1.36
CA VAL A 95 17.22 1.94 2.81
C VAL A 95 17.69 0.66 3.47
N LEU A 96 17.30 -0.49 2.94
CA LEU A 96 17.48 -1.77 3.62
C LEU A 96 18.52 -2.64 2.92
N ASP A 97 19.06 -3.62 3.64
CA ASP A 97 19.89 -4.62 2.99
C ASP A 97 19.03 -5.52 2.10
N ALA A 98 19.67 -6.35 1.30
CA ALA A 98 18.96 -7.13 0.28
C ALA A 98 17.90 -8.06 0.89
N GLU A 99 18.21 -8.71 2.00
CA GLU A 99 17.26 -9.63 2.64
C GLU A 99 16.07 -8.88 3.21
N SER A 100 16.31 -7.79 3.92
CA SER A 100 15.25 -7.00 4.52
C SER A 100 14.39 -6.34 3.44
N ALA A 101 15.03 -5.85 2.36
CA ALA A 101 14.29 -5.24 1.26
C ALA A 101 13.37 -6.26 0.61
N ALA A 102 13.87 -7.46 0.30
CA ALA A 102 13.06 -8.50 -0.33
C ALA A 102 11.86 -8.86 0.55
N THR A 103 12.08 -8.94 1.86
CA THR A 103 11.01 -9.25 2.80
C THR A 103 9.94 -8.17 2.81
N MET A 104 10.34 -6.90 2.88
CA MET A 104 9.39 -5.80 2.93
C MET A 104 8.66 -5.61 1.62
N ILE A 105 9.32 -5.86 0.49
CA ILE A 105 8.68 -5.83 -0.81
C ILE A 105 7.63 -6.96 -0.90
N GLY A 106 7.97 -8.15 -0.43
CA GLY A 106 7.02 -9.27 -0.44
C GLY A 106 5.77 -8.99 0.37
N TYR A 107 5.92 -8.38 1.54
CA TYR A 107 4.75 -8.00 2.35
C TYR A 107 3.90 -6.97 1.62
N ALA A 108 4.54 -5.97 1.01
CA ALA A 108 3.79 -4.93 0.29
C ALA A 108 3.03 -5.51 -0.91
N GLU A 109 3.64 -6.45 -1.61
CA GLU A 109 2.97 -7.10 -2.74
C GLU A 109 1.71 -7.83 -2.28
N ARG A 110 1.81 -8.57 -1.18
CA ARG A 110 0.66 -9.33 -0.67
C ARG A 110 -0.43 -8.42 -0.14
N ILE A 111 -0.05 -7.38 0.61
CA ILE A 111 -1.01 -6.45 1.16
C ILE A 111 -1.68 -5.66 0.04
N GLY A 112 -0.91 -5.21 -0.95
CA GLY A 112 -1.45 -4.50 -2.09
C GLY A 112 -2.42 -5.36 -2.89
N TYR A 113 -2.08 -6.63 -3.11
CA TYR A 113 -2.97 -7.54 -3.79
C TYR A 113 -4.27 -7.73 -3.02
N GLY A 114 -4.17 -7.95 -1.70
CA GLY A 114 -5.36 -8.12 -0.88
C GLY A 114 -6.26 -6.90 -0.89
N MET A 115 -5.66 -5.71 -0.88
CA MET A 115 -6.46 -4.49 -0.96
C MET A 115 -7.13 -4.33 -2.31
N ARG A 116 -6.42 -4.64 -3.40
CA ARG A 116 -7.04 -4.57 -4.72
C ARG A 116 -8.21 -5.54 -4.85
N VAL A 117 -8.05 -6.75 -4.32
CA VAL A 117 -9.15 -7.73 -4.30
C VAL A 117 -10.33 -7.16 -3.51
N GLY A 118 -10.06 -6.65 -2.30
CA GLY A 118 -11.12 -6.11 -1.45
C GLY A 118 -11.82 -4.90 -2.05
N MET A 119 -11.12 -4.16 -2.93
CA MET A 119 -11.70 -3.01 -3.61
C MET A 119 -12.28 -3.34 -4.98
N GLY A 120 -12.23 -4.61 -5.38
CA GLY A 120 -12.76 -5.03 -6.67
C GLY A 120 -11.88 -4.67 -7.87
N LEU A 121 -10.57 -4.52 -7.65
CA LEU A 121 -9.66 -4.06 -8.68
C LEU A 121 -8.78 -5.18 -9.26
N THR A 122 -9.22 -6.42 -9.22
CA THR A 122 -8.33 -7.50 -9.64
C THR A 122 -8.43 -7.85 -11.10
N GLY A 123 -9.54 -7.55 -11.71
CA GLY A 123 -9.83 -8.17 -12.98
C GLY A 123 -8.84 -7.96 -14.06
N HIS A 124 -8.17 -6.88 -14.01
CA HIS A 124 -7.42 -6.59 -15.12
C HIS A 124 -6.10 -7.12 -15.07
N LEU A 125 -5.79 -7.77 -14.07
CA LEU A 125 -4.48 -8.24 -14.05
C LEU A 125 -4.21 -9.27 -15.03
N ARG A 126 -5.11 -9.81 -15.50
CA ARG A 126 -4.83 -10.64 -16.40
C ARG A 126 -5.53 -10.56 -17.37
N GLY A 127 -5.64 -10.15 -17.79
CA GLY A 127 -6.36 -9.84 -18.71
C GLY A 127 -7.50 -9.97 -18.91
N ARG A 128 -7.79 -10.20 -18.72
CA ARG A 128 -8.63 -10.32 -18.90
C ARG A 128 -9.45 -10.20 -18.71
N GLU A 129 -9.50 -10.35 -18.53
CA GLU A 129 -10.28 -10.39 -18.26
C GLU A 129 -11.09 -10.38 -18.04
N SER A 130 -11.22 -10.50 -18.03
CA SER A 130 -12.06 -10.52 -17.69
C SER A 130 -12.86 -10.44 -17.37
N GLY A 131 -13.05 -10.47 -17.45
CA GLY A 131 -13.88 -10.39 -16.98
C GLY A 131 -14.56 -10.05 -16.56
N ILE A 132 -14.66 -10.07 -16.56
CA ILE A 132 -15.32 -9.77 -16.05
C ILE A 132 -15.89 -9.26 -15.62
N PRO A 133 -16.19 -9.17 -15.62
CA PRO A 133 -16.72 -8.52 -15.08
C PRO A 133 -17.11 -7.87 -14.55
N ILE A 134 -17.19 -7.85 -14.67
CA ILE A 134 -17.57 -7.37 -14.16
C ILE A 134 -18.10 -6.58 -13.86
N ARG A 135 -18.35 -6.36 -14.07
CA ARG A 135 -18.78 -5.77 -13.76
C ARG A 135 -19.21 -5.14 -13.46
N ALA A 136 -19.22 -4.99 -13.74
CA ALA A 136 -19.62 -4.48 -13.39
C ALA A 136 -19.98 -3.76 -13.16
N ARG A 137 -20.18 -3.85 -13.57
CA ARG A 137 -20.53 -3.36 -13.21
C ARG A 137 -20.92 -2.66 -13.13
N THR A 138 -20.92 -2.65 -13.43
CA THR A 138 -21.26 -2.06 -13.22
C THR A 138 -21.59 -1.43 -13.19
N PRO A 139 -21.90 -1.42 -13.66
CA PRO A 139 -22.13 -0.79 -13.45
C PRO A 139 -22.29 -0.13 -13.07
N GLY A 140 -22.40 -0.22 -13.29
CA GLY A 140 -22.54 0.22 -12.68
C GLY A 140 -22.23 0.72 -12.26
N GLY A 141 -22.17 0.60 -12.47
CA GLY A 141 -21.87 0.85 -11.84
C GLY A 141 -21.36 1.47 -11.68
N MET A 142 -21.30 1.47 -11.82
CA MET A 142 -20.90 1.87 -11.56
C MET A 142 -20.75 2.65 -11.17
N THR A 143 -20.92 2.80 -11.34
CA THR A 143 -20.75 3.42 -10.96
C THR A 143 -20.42 3.96 -10.39
N GLY A 144 -20.42 4.11 -10.39
CA GLY A 144 -20.09 4.54 -9.70
C GLY A 144 -19.61 5.09 -9.28
N ALA A 145 -19.54 5.31 -9.21
CA ALA A 145 -19.22 5.83 -8.85
C ALA A 145 -18.77 6.35 -8.26
N ALA A 146 -18.78 6.54 -8.19
CA ALA A 146 -18.53 7.03 -7.79
C ALA A 146 -18.13 7.57 -7.14
N PRO A 147 -18.22 7.78 -6.90
CA PRO A 147 -17.84 8.34 -6.43
C PRO A 147 -17.24 8.77 -5.69
N THR A 148 -17.28 9.01 -5.49
CA THR A 148 -16.91 9.39 -4.95
C THR A 148 -16.17 9.64 -4.32
N ALA A 149 -16.09 9.89 -4.10
CA ALA A 149 -15.34 10.20 -3.53
C ALA A 149 -14.90 10.32 -2.58
#